data_5350fe30da11161b422ad617ac298cd0
#
_entry.id   5350fe30da11161b422ad617ac298cd0
#
_cell.length_a   1.000
_cell.length_b   1.000
_cell.length_c   1.000
_cell.angle_alpha   90.00
_cell.angle_beta   90.00
_cell.angle_gamma   90.00
#
_symmetry.space_group_name_H-M   'P 1'
#
loop_
_entity.id
_entity.type
_entity.pdbx_description
1 polymer ?
#
loop_
_entity_poly.entity_id
_entity_poly.type
_entity_poly.pdbx_seq_one_letter_code
_entity_poly.pdbx_strand_id
1 'polypeptide(L)'
;MTTSFDDAAPVYRSRPGAEAMLPATPDQVEEITPGIWCSPGLSNVYLLPTPEGRVIINAGMGFEGPVHRANLDSVDSSPVRYIILTQGHYDHVGGLDSVRDPGTKILAQANWRQW
;
A
#
# COMPACT_ATOMS: atom_id res chain seq x y z
N MET A 1 -11.15 23.46 -22.38
CA MET A 1 -10.85 22.74 -23.62
C MET A 1 -11.38 21.32 -23.52
N THR A 2 -12.12 20.88 -24.48
CA THR A 2 -12.64 19.52 -24.48
C THR A 2 -11.81 18.68 -25.43
N THR A 3 -11.22 17.62 -24.93
CA THR A 3 -10.48 16.66 -25.75
C THR A 3 -11.44 15.54 -26.12
N SER A 4 -11.65 15.33 -27.42
CA SER A 4 -12.47 14.23 -27.87
C SER A 4 -11.71 12.91 -27.76
N PHE A 5 -12.42 11.79 -27.79
CA PHE A 5 -11.78 10.47 -27.82
C PHE A 5 -10.86 10.29 -29.04
N ASP A 6 -11.19 10.97 -30.15
CA ASP A 6 -10.38 10.87 -31.37
C ASP A 6 -9.05 11.60 -31.23
N ASP A 7 -9.02 12.66 -30.41
CA ASP A 7 -7.81 13.47 -30.20
C ASP A 7 -6.95 12.94 -29.06
N ALA A 8 -7.54 12.20 -28.13
CA ALA A 8 -6.82 11.66 -26.98
C ALA A 8 -6.27 10.28 -27.30
N ALA A 9 -4.98 10.06 -27.02
CA ALA A 9 -4.43 8.72 -27.09
C ALA A 9 -5.18 7.82 -26.10
N PRO A 10 -5.58 6.62 -26.49
CA PRO A 10 -6.20 5.68 -25.55
C PRO A 10 -5.28 5.44 -24.35
N VAL A 11 -5.88 5.34 -23.16
CA VAL A 11 -5.13 5.15 -21.92
C VAL A 11 -4.19 3.96 -21.99
N TYR A 12 -4.61 2.86 -22.61
CA TYR A 12 -3.78 1.67 -22.71
C TYR A 12 -2.53 1.89 -23.56
N ARG A 13 -2.51 2.90 -24.43
CA ARG A 13 -1.33 3.24 -25.23
C ARG A 13 -0.39 4.22 -24.53
N SER A 14 -0.92 5.02 -23.63
CA SER A 14 -0.14 6.04 -22.92
C SER A 14 0.32 5.59 -21.54
N ARG A 15 -0.29 4.54 -21.00
CA ARG A 15 0.11 4.03 -19.68
C ARG A 15 1.51 3.44 -19.73
N PRO A 16 2.28 3.55 -18.64
CA PRO A 16 3.58 2.90 -18.56
C PRO A 16 3.48 1.39 -18.74
N GLY A 17 4.50 0.80 -19.33
CA GLY A 17 4.63 -0.64 -19.44
C GLY A 17 5.16 -1.27 -18.16
N ALA A 18 5.50 -2.56 -18.24
CA ALA A 18 5.99 -3.32 -17.09
C ALA A 18 7.28 -2.73 -16.49
N GLU A 19 8.06 -2.02 -17.28
CA GLU A 19 9.29 -1.35 -16.81
C GLU A 19 9.03 -0.26 -15.77
N ALA A 20 7.81 0.23 -15.68
CA ALA A 20 7.42 1.21 -14.67
C ALA A 20 6.94 0.57 -13.38
N MET A 21 6.79 -0.76 -13.36
CA MET A 21 6.38 -1.50 -12.18
C MET A 21 7.61 -1.83 -11.35
N LEU A 22 7.88 -0.98 -10.36
CA LEU A 22 9.06 -1.11 -9.52
C LEU A 22 8.69 -1.64 -8.14
N PRO A 23 9.49 -2.57 -7.59
CA PRO A 23 9.29 -3.02 -6.21
C PRO A 23 9.55 -1.89 -5.22
N ALA A 24 9.07 -2.08 -3.99
CA ALA A 24 9.35 -1.16 -2.90
C ALA A 24 10.86 -0.99 -2.72
N THR A 25 11.26 0.26 -2.48
CA THR A 25 12.67 0.64 -2.34
C THR A 25 12.88 1.27 -0.97
N PRO A 26 14.01 0.97 -0.28
CA PRO A 26 14.33 1.61 1.00
C PRO A 26 14.30 3.13 0.91
N ASP A 27 13.80 3.76 1.96
CA ASP A 27 13.72 5.22 2.12
C ASP A 27 12.76 5.92 1.15
N GLN A 28 11.94 5.16 0.45
CA GLN A 28 10.96 5.72 -0.48
C GLN A 28 9.57 5.71 0.17
N VAL A 29 9.26 6.78 0.88
CA VAL A 29 7.96 7.00 1.53
C VAL A 29 7.66 8.49 1.48
N GLU A 30 6.41 8.85 1.17
CA GLU A 30 6.03 10.24 1.03
C GLU A 30 4.64 10.51 1.61
N GLU A 31 4.46 11.70 2.14
CA GLU A 31 3.15 12.18 2.57
C GLU A 31 2.36 12.63 1.35
N ILE A 32 1.32 11.87 0.99
CA ILE A 32 0.53 12.14 -0.21
C ILE A 32 -0.58 13.17 0.04
N THR A 33 -1.00 13.29 1.28
CA THR A 33 -1.92 14.31 1.77
C THR A 33 -1.69 14.41 3.28
N PRO A 34 -2.05 15.51 3.95
CA PRO A 34 -1.79 15.63 5.38
C PRO A 34 -2.31 14.43 6.17
N GLY A 35 -1.41 13.76 6.88
CA GLY A 35 -1.72 12.62 7.73
C GLY A 35 -1.78 11.28 7.04
N ILE A 36 -1.56 11.19 5.73
CA ILE A 36 -1.54 9.92 4.99
C ILE A 36 -0.24 9.79 4.22
N TRP A 37 0.49 8.73 4.50
CA TRP A 37 1.78 8.42 3.90
C TRP A 37 1.68 7.21 2.98
N CYS A 38 2.51 7.16 1.96
CA CYS A 38 2.57 6.06 0.99
C CYS A 38 3.99 5.52 0.88
N SER A 39 4.12 4.21 1.05
CA SER A 39 5.33 3.47 0.68
C SER A 39 5.03 2.78 -0.66
N PRO A 40 5.55 3.30 -1.78
CA PRO A 40 5.23 2.74 -3.09
C PRO A 40 5.97 1.44 -3.35
N GLY A 41 5.40 0.61 -4.19
CA GLY A 41 5.97 -0.66 -4.59
C GLY A 41 5.18 -1.27 -5.75
N LEU A 42 5.32 -2.57 -5.95
CA LEU A 42 4.45 -3.29 -6.88
C LEU A 42 3.00 -3.14 -6.45
N SER A 43 2.78 -3.11 -5.15
CA SER A 43 1.53 -2.68 -4.55
C SER A 43 1.88 -1.68 -3.45
N ASN A 44 1.19 -0.55 -3.45
CA ASN A 44 1.45 0.51 -2.48
C ASN A 44 0.89 0.14 -1.11
N VAL A 45 1.57 0.60 -0.08
CA VAL A 45 1.13 0.47 1.31
C VAL A 45 0.96 1.86 1.89
N TYR A 46 -0.17 2.10 2.56
CA TYR A 46 -0.49 3.41 3.10
C TYR A 46 -0.48 3.39 4.62
N LEU A 47 -0.06 4.50 5.20
CA LEU A 47 0.08 4.66 6.64
C LEU A 47 -0.72 5.87 7.11
N LEU A 48 -1.53 5.66 8.14
CA LEU A 48 -2.24 6.72 8.87
C LEU A 48 -1.79 6.66 10.33
N PRO A 49 -0.83 7.51 10.74
CA PRO A 49 -0.49 7.64 12.16
C PRO A 49 -1.67 8.24 12.92
N THR A 50 -1.97 7.68 14.08
CA THR A 50 -3.00 8.22 14.97
C THR A 50 -2.46 8.28 16.41
N PRO A 51 -3.07 9.07 17.31
CA PRO A 51 -2.66 9.08 18.71
C PRO A 51 -2.76 7.71 19.38
N GLU A 52 -3.57 6.80 18.85
CA GLU A 52 -3.79 5.48 19.44
C GLU A 52 -2.96 4.38 18.77
N GLY A 53 -2.10 4.75 17.82
CA GLY A 53 -1.28 3.82 17.07
C GLY A 53 -1.49 3.98 15.58
N ARG A 54 -0.89 3.08 14.81
CA ARG A 54 -0.91 3.18 13.36
C ARG A 54 -2.04 2.37 12.74
N VAL A 55 -2.63 2.93 11.69
CA VAL A 55 -3.51 2.21 10.76
C VAL A 55 -2.75 2.06 9.44
N ILE A 56 -2.69 0.85 8.93
CA ILE A 56 -1.98 0.55 7.68
C ILE A 56 -2.99 -0.04 6.69
N ILE A 57 -2.89 0.37 5.43
CA ILE A 57 -3.76 -0.13 4.37
C ILE A 57 -2.93 -0.97 3.43
N ASN A 58 -3.26 -2.26 3.35
CA ASN A 58 -2.55 -3.30 2.63
C ASN A 58 -1.16 -3.59 3.22
N ALA A 59 -0.44 -4.54 2.62
CA ALA A 59 0.83 -5.00 3.17
C ALA A 59 1.89 -5.28 2.11
N GLY A 60 1.55 -5.18 0.82
CA GLY A 60 2.46 -5.44 -0.28
C GLY A 60 2.67 -6.92 -0.55
N MET A 61 3.57 -7.21 -1.47
CA MET A 61 4.04 -8.57 -1.73
C MET A 61 4.90 -9.06 -0.57
N GLY A 62 5.00 -10.38 -0.44
CA GLY A 62 5.77 -10.97 0.65
C GLY A 62 7.21 -10.47 0.72
N PHE A 63 7.90 -10.41 -0.41
CA PHE A 63 9.28 -9.92 -0.45
C PHE A 63 9.40 -8.42 -0.23
N GLU A 64 8.33 -7.66 -0.44
CA GLU A 64 8.30 -6.21 -0.20
C GLU A 64 8.00 -5.87 1.27
N GLY A 65 7.41 -6.81 2.01
CA GLY A 65 6.95 -6.56 3.37
C GLY A 65 7.99 -5.91 4.28
N PRO A 66 9.21 -6.45 4.36
CA PRO A 66 10.26 -5.85 5.19
C PRO A 66 10.63 -4.42 4.77
N VAL A 67 10.63 -4.15 3.47
CA VAL A 67 10.96 -2.81 2.94
C VAL A 67 9.85 -1.83 3.28
N HIS A 68 8.60 -2.19 3.04
CA HIS A 68 7.46 -1.38 3.42
C HIS A 68 7.46 -1.11 4.93
N ARG A 69 7.69 -2.14 5.73
CA ARG A 69 7.74 -1.98 7.19
C ARG A 69 8.80 -0.95 7.61
N ALA A 70 10.00 -1.06 7.07
CA ALA A 70 11.07 -0.13 7.38
C ALA A 70 10.72 1.30 6.95
N ASN A 71 10.12 1.46 5.78
CA ASN A 71 9.70 2.77 5.28
C ASN A 71 8.64 3.40 6.19
N LEU A 72 7.66 2.61 6.61
CA LEU A 72 6.61 3.12 7.51
C LEU A 72 7.16 3.44 8.89
N ASP A 73 8.07 2.63 9.42
CA ASP A 73 8.69 2.87 10.72
C ASP A 73 9.52 4.16 10.74
N SER A 74 10.06 4.57 9.59
CA SER A 74 10.80 5.83 9.50
C SER A 74 9.91 7.05 9.68
N VAL A 75 8.63 6.92 9.42
CA VAL A 75 7.64 7.99 9.60
C VAL A 75 7.09 8.00 11.02
N ASP A 76 6.66 6.84 11.49
CA ASP A 76 6.06 6.67 12.81
C ASP A 76 6.27 5.22 13.22
N SER A 77 6.83 5.00 14.41
CA SER A 77 7.16 3.68 14.92
C SER A 77 6.22 3.20 16.03
N SER A 78 5.12 3.89 16.26
CA SER A 78 4.13 3.44 17.24
C SER A 78 3.51 2.11 16.82
N PRO A 79 2.88 1.37 17.76
CA PRO A 79 2.31 0.07 17.44
C PRO A 79 1.31 0.11 16.30
N VAL A 80 1.33 -0.90 15.46
CA VAL A 80 0.34 -1.08 14.39
C VAL A 80 -0.93 -1.65 15.02
N ARG A 81 -1.99 -0.86 15.03
CA ARG A 81 -3.26 -1.25 15.66
C ARG A 81 -4.17 -1.99 14.68
N TYR A 82 -4.23 -1.51 13.45
CA TYR A 82 -5.09 -2.07 12.43
C TYR A 82 -4.37 -2.15 11.10
N ILE A 83 -4.65 -3.23 10.36
CA ILE A 83 -4.31 -3.34 8.95
C ILE A 83 -5.62 -3.57 8.20
N ILE A 84 -5.91 -2.73 7.22
CA ILE A 84 -7.09 -2.84 6.39
C ILE A 84 -6.67 -3.44 5.06
N LEU A 85 -7.28 -4.56 4.70
CA LEU A 85 -7.04 -5.22 3.42
C LEU A 85 -8.15 -4.86 2.45
N THR A 86 -7.78 -4.28 1.31
CA THR A 86 -8.75 -3.87 0.30
C THR A 86 -9.13 -5.01 -0.63
N GLN A 87 -8.30 -6.03 -0.73
CA GLN A 87 -8.57 -7.23 -1.54
C GLN A 87 -7.68 -8.39 -1.08
N GLY A 88 -7.97 -9.59 -1.57
CA GLY A 88 -7.26 -10.80 -1.15
C GLY A 88 -6.09 -11.22 -2.04
N HIS A 89 -5.73 -10.45 -3.06
CA HIS A 89 -4.61 -10.78 -3.92
C HIS A 89 -3.29 -10.71 -3.16
N TYR A 90 -2.35 -11.57 -3.55
CA TYR A 90 -1.08 -11.73 -2.84
C TYR A 90 -0.26 -10.44 -2.74
N ASP A 91 -0.32 -9.58 -3.76
CA ASP A 91 0.40 -8.30 -3.76
C ASP A 91 -0.14 -7.31 -2.72
N HIS A 92 -1.28 -7.60 -2.10
CA HIS A 92 -1.85 -6.78 -1.03
C HIS A 92 -1.73 -7.44 0.34
N VAL A 93 -1.64 -8.76 0.41
CA VAL A 93 -1.66 -9.50 1.68
C VAL A 93 -0.36 -10.21 2.00
N GLY A 94 0.50 -10.43 1.01
CA GLY A 94 1.69 -11.26 1.17
C GLY A 94 2.66 -10.75 2.23
N GLY A 95 2.72 -9.44 2.45
CA GLY A 95 3.62 -8.82 3.43
C GLY A 95 3.08 -8.71 4.85
N LEU A 96 1.91 -9.28 5.14
CA LEU A 96 1.27 -9.15 6.46
C LEU A 96 2.19 -9.50 7.62
N ASP A 97 2.96 -10.58 7.52
CA ASP A 97 3.82 -11.01 8.61
C ASP A 97 4.90 -10.00 8.95
N SER A 98 5.35 -9.23 7.97
CA SER A 98 6.34 -8.17 8.18
C SER A 98 5.73 -6.90 8.73
N VAL A 99 4.49 -6.61 8.36
CA VAL A 99 3.87 -5.31 8.65
C VAL A 99 3.10 -5.31 9.95
N ARG A 100 2.56 -6.45 10.37
CA ARG A 100 1.77 -6.52 11.60
C ARG A 100 2.62 -6.64 12.85
N ASP A 101 2.08 -6.16 13.96
CA ASP A 101 2.62 -6.35 15.30
C ASP A 101 1.78 -7.40 16.06
N PRO A 102 2.28 -7.93 17.20
CA PRO A 102 1.43 -8.70 18.10
C PRO A 102 0.22 -7.85 18.52
N GLY A 103 -0.98 -8.41 18.38
CA GLY A 103 -2.21 -7.72 18.73
C GLY A 103 -2.79 -6.83 17.63
N THR A 104 -2.12 -6.70 16.48
CA THR A 104 -2.70 -5.99 15.34
C THR A 104 -3.98 -6.68 14.88
N LYS A 105 -5.04 -5.91 14.72
CA LYS A 105 -6.30 -6.40 14.16
C LYS A 105 -6.32 -6.20 12.66
N ILE A 106 -6.74 -7.23 11.93
CA ILE A 106 -6.79 -7.20 10.48
C ILE A 106 -8.26 -7.11 10.07
N LEU A 107 -8.58 -6.07 9.29
CA LEU A 107 -9.92 -5.82 8.80
C LEU A 107 -9.96 -6.13 7.30
N ALA A 108 -10.95 -6.90 6.90
CA ALA A 108 -11.17 -7.25 5.51
C ALA A 108 -12.67 -7.31 5.25
N GLN A 109 -13.03 -7.35 3.98
CA GLN A 109 -14.42 -7.46 3.57
C GLN A 109 -14.99 -8.80 4.07
N ALA A 110 -16.26 -8.81 4.48
CA ALA A 110 -16.86 -9.95 5.16
C ALA A 110 -16.85 -11.26 4.36
N ASN A 111 -16.87 -11.19 3.04
CA ASN A 111 -16.88 -12.37 2.17
C ASN A 111 -15.50 -12.71 1.59
N TRP A 112 -14.45 -12.15 2.13
CA TRP A 112 -13.12 -12.29 1.57
C TRP A 112 -12.63 -13.74 1.50
N ARG A 113 -13.12 -14.60 2.37
CA ARG A 113 -12.79 -16.04 2.39
C ARG A 113 -13.51 -16.87 1.32
N GLN A 114 -14.39 -16.24 0.56
CA GLN A 114 -15.17 -16.92 -0.49
C GLN A 114 -14.48 -16.83 -1.86
N TRP A 115 -13.31 -16.32 -1.90
CA TRP A 115 -12.55 -16.09 -3.14
C TRP A 115 -11.78 -17.32 -3.56
#